data_cc3a6866afb970af0ecc019bf478b217
#
_entry.id   cc3a6866afb970af0ecc019bf478b217
#
_cell.length_a   1.000
_cell.length_b   1.000
_cell.length_c   1.000
_cell.angle_alpha   90.00
_cell.angle_beta   90.00
_cell.angle_gamma   90.00
#
_symmetry.space_group_name_H-M   'P 1'
#
loop_
_entity.id
_entity.type
_entity.pdbx_description
1 polymer ?
#
loop_
_entity_poly.entity_id
_entity_poly.type
_entity_poly.pdbx_seq_one_letter_code
_entity_poly.pdbx_strand_id
1 'polypeptide(L)' 'MGTIKENYQMMFTTYPDLVNIQELKEMLGIGVNLAYRLVRNNTIPSIKVGREYKIPKRNVIAYLTKND' A
#
# COMPACT_ATOMS: atom_id res chain seq x y z
N MET A 1 -24.43 -1.52 -1.86
CA MET A 1 -23.20 -1.67 -2.64
C MET A 1 -22.12 -0.79 -2.05
N GLY A 2 -20.91 -1.35 -1.85
CA GLY A 2 -19.83 -0.57 -1.25
C GLY A 2 -19.14 0.36 -2.24
N THR A 3 -18.38 1.31 -1.70
CA THR A 3 -17.54 2.17 -2.51
C THR A 3 -16.32 1.38 -3.00
N ILE A 4 -15.57 1.95 -3.97
CA ILE A 4 -14.33 1.33 -4.44
C ILE A 4 -13.36 1.16 -3.28
N LYS A 5 -13.27 2.14 -2.39
CA LYS A 5 -12.40 2.05 -1.21
C LYS A 5 -12.81 0.87 -0.31
N GLU A 6 -14.11 0.69 -0.08
CA GLU A 6 -14.59 -0.44 0.72
C GLU A 6 -14.26 -1.77 0.06
N ASN A 7 -14.37 -1.84 -1.28
CA ASN A 7 -14.02 -3.04 -2.01
C ASN A 7 -12.55 -3.40 -1.85
N TYR A 8 -11.65 -2.40 -1.91
CA TYR A 8 -10.23 -2.65 -1.68
C TYR A 8 -9.96 -3.08 -0.25
N GLN A 9 -10.65 -2.49 0.73
CA GLN A 9 -10.51 -2.89 2.12
C GLN A 9 -10.91 -4.35 2.30
N MET A 10 -11.99 -4.78 1.65
CA MET A 10 -12.43 -6.17 1.71
C MET A 10 -11.43 -7.10 1.03
N MET A 11 -10.87 -6.71 -0.11
CA MET A 11 -9.88 -7.50 -0.83
C MET A 11 -8.60 -7.69 -0.03
N PHE A 12 -8.24 -6.71 0.78
CA PHE A 12 -6.96 -6.70 1.49
C PHE A 12 -7.11 -7.02 2.97
N THR A 13 -8.20 -7.67 3.38
CA THR A 13 -8.42 -8.00 4.79
C THR A 13 -7.39 -8.97 5.35
N THR A 14 -6.74 -9.77 4.49
CA THR A 14 -5.70 -10.70 4.93
C THR A 14 -4.35 -10.03 5.19
N TYR A 15 -4.19 -8.78 4.76
CA TYR A 15 -2.96 -8.04 4.99
C TYR A 15 -3.04 -7.29 6.33
N PRO A 16 -1.91 -7.18 7.04
CA PRO A 16 -1.90 -6.43 8.31
C PRO A 16 -2.09 -4.93 8.08
N ASP A 17 -2.35 -4.19 9.16
CA ASP A 17 -2.54 -2.74 9.08
C ASP A 17 -1.29 -2.02 8.60
N LEU A 18 -0.10 -2.56 8.91
CA LEU A 18 1.17 -2.07 8.39
C LEU A 18 1.77 -3.17 7.51
N VAL A 19 1.99 -2.84 6.25
CA VAL A 19 2.53 -3.81 5.29
C VAL A 19 3.99 -3.48 4.98
N ASN A 20 4.74 -4.49 4.57
CA ASN A 20 6.13 -4.31 4.13
C ASN A 20 6.17 -4.13 2.62
N ILE A 21 7.39 -3.99 2.07
CA ILE A 21 7.58 -3.78 0.62
C ILE A 21 7.05 -4.97 -0.18
N GLN A 22 7.28 -6.20 0.30
CA GLN A 22 6.82 -7.38 -0.41
C GLN A 22 5.30 -7.41 -0.50
N GLU A 23 4.64 -7.08 0.61
CA GLU A 23 3.19 -7.03 0.64
C GLU A 23 2.65 -5.87 -0.22
N LEU A 24 3.31 -4.71 -0.16
CA LEU A 24 2.94 -3.58 -1.01
C LEU A 24 3.01 -3.96 -2.49
N LYS A 25 4.10 -4.62 -2.87
CA LYS A 25 4.29 -5.07 -4.24
C LYS A 25 3.14 -5.99 -4.68
N GLU A 26 2.74 -6.91 -3.81
CA GLU A 26 1.65 -7.83 -4.10
C GLU A 26 0.31 -7.11 -4.22
N MET A 27 0.05 -6.20 -3.30
CA MET A 27 -1.21 -5.45 -3.29
C MET A 27 -1.39 -4.62 -4.55
N LEU A 28 -0.31 -4.04 -5.04
CA LEU A 28 -0.36 -3.18 -6.23
C LEU A 28 -0.12 -3.94 -7.53
N GLY A 29 0.38 -5.18 -7.45
CA GLY A 29 0.71 -5.95 -8.65
C GLY A 29 1.86 -5.34 -9.45
N ILE A 30 2.88 -4.82 -8.77
CA ILE A 30 3.99 -4.11 -9.40
C ILE A 30 5.32 -4.77 -9.05
N GLY A 31 6.39 -4.32 -9.71
CA GLY A 31 7.73 -4.79 -9.39
C GLY A 31 8.29 -4.13 -8.15
N VAL A 32 9.33 -4.75 -7.59
CA VAL A 32 9.94 -4.28 -6.33
C VAL A 32 10.55 -2.89 -6.47
N ASN A 33 11.16 -2.60 -7.62
CA ASN A 33 11.79 -1.30 -7.83
C ASN A 33 10.78 -0.16 -7.80
N LEU A 34 9.62 -0.38 -8.41
CA LEU A 34 8.55 0.61 -8.40
C LEU A 34 7.96 0.77 -6.98
N ALA A 35 7.81 -0.34 -6.27
CA ALA A 35 7.32 -0.29 -4.89
C ALA A 35 8.24 0.57 -4.02
N TYR A 36 9.56 0.38 -4.10
CA TYR A 36 10.51 1.20 -3.36
C TYR A 36 10.44 2.67 -3.78
N ARG A 37 10.28 2.93 -5.07
CA ARG A 37 10.18 4.30 -5.56
C ARG A 37 8.97 5.01 -4.97
N LEU A 38 7.83 4.34 -4.90
CA LEU A 38 6.61 4.94 -4.38
C LEU A 38 6.76 5.34 -2.91
N VAL A 39 7.45 4.53 -2.10
CA VAL A 39 7.62 4.85 -0.69
C VAL A 39 8.75 5.86 -0.49
N ARG A 40 9.83 5.78 -1.25
CA ARG A 40 10.94 6.71 -1.12
C ARG A 40 10.56 8.13 -1.56
N ASN A 41 9.72 8.24 -2.57
CA ASN A 41 9.24 9.53 -3.07
C ASN A 41 8.06 10.05 -2.25
N ASN A 42 7.64 9.31 -1.23
CA ASN A 42 6.49 9.66 -0.40
C ASN A 42 5.20 9.78 -1.22
N THR A 43 5.13 9.11 -2.36
CA THR A 43 3.89 8.99 -3.12
C THR A 43 2.87 8.19 -2.31
N ILE A 44 3.34 7.15 -1.62
CA ILE A 44 2.55 6.44 -0.62
C ILE A 44 3.24 6.69 0.72
N PRO A 45 2.67 7.52 1.60
CA PRO A 45 3.32 7.84 2.87
C PRO A 45 3.57 6.59 3.69
N SER A 46 4.79 6.47 4.21
CA SER A 46 5.22 5.29 4.94
C SER A 46 6.22 5.69 6.03
N ILE A 47 6.50 4.74 6.93
CA ILE A 47 7.43 4.92 8.03
C ILE A 47 8.60 3.99 7.79
N LYS A 48 9.83 4.49 7.93
CA LYS A 48 11.02 3.66 7.83
C LYS A 48 11.54 3.35 9.23
N VAL A 49 11.61 2.06 9.56
CA VAL A 49 12.10 1.59 10.85
C VAL A 49 13.35 0.76 10.57
N GLY A 50 14.52 1.32 10.93
CA GLY A 50 15.77 0.69 10.55
C GLY A 50 15.92 0.65 9.05
N ARG A 51 16.00 -0.56 8.49
CA ARG A 51 16.12 -0.76 7.04
C ARG A 51 14.80 -1.14 6.39
N GLU A 52 13.74 -1.25 7.17
CA GLU A 52 12.45 -1.72 6.67
C GLU A 52 11.46 -0.57 6.55
N TYR A 53 10.69 -0.60 5.48
CA TYR A 53 9.55 0.30 5.32
C TYR A 53 8.32 -0.35 5.90
N LYS A 54 7.56 0.43 6.67
CA LYS A 54 6.25 0.03 7.19
C LYS A 54 5.22 0.96 6.58
N ILE A 55 4.36 0.43 5.75
CA ILE A 55 3.41 1.21 4.98
C ILE A 55 2.01 0.98 5.54
N PRO A 56 1.33 2.02 6.05
CA PRO A 56 -0.05 1.84 6.50
C PRO A 56 -0.91 1.35 5.34
N LYS A 57 -1.63 0.25 5.56
CA LYS A 57 -2.48 -0.34 4.54
C LYS A 57 -3.49 0.68 4.01
N ARG A 58 -4.01 1.54 4.89
CA ARG A 58 -4.95 2.59 4.47
C ARG A 58 -4.35 3.53 3.44
N ASN A 59 -3.04 3.78 3.52
CA ASN A 59 -2.37 4.65 2.55
C ASN A 59 -2.23 3.98 1.20
N VAL A 60 -2.04 2.65 1.18
CA VAL A 60 -2.02 1.89 -0.07
C VAL A 60 -3.40 1.95 -0.73
N ILE A 61 -4.44 1.75 0.05
CA ILE A 61 -5.81 1.81 -0.47
C ILE A 61 -6.13 3.22 -0.97
N ALA A 62 -5.71 4.25 -0.23
CA ALA A 62 -5.91 5.64 -0.66
C ALA A 62 -5.21 5.91 -2.00
N TYR A 63 -4.01 5.37 -2.19
CA TYR A 63 -3.30 5.51 -3.45
C TYR A 63 -4.08 4.86 -4.60
N LEU A 64 -4.62 3.67 -4.36
CA LEU A 64 -5.38 2.95 -5.39
C LEU A 64 -6.69 3.65 -5.74
N THR A 65 -7.27 4.38 -4.81
CA THR A 65 -8.58 5.00 -5.00
C THR A 65 -8.52 6.49 -5.34
N LYS A 66 -7.33 7.08 -5.37
CA LYS A 66 -7.21 8.55 -5.50
C LYS A 66 -7.69 9.08 -6.86
N ASN A 67 -7.76 8.22 -7.87
CA ASN A 67 -8.18 8.61 -9.22
C ASN A 67 -9.62 8.17 -9.54
N ASP A 68 -10.34 7.70 -8.54
CA ASP A 68 -11.72 7.23 -8.74
C ASP A 68 -12.73 8.34 -8.64
#